data_4174b1e6052e3dc9128cec7f9a41fb4f
#
_entry.id   4174b1e6052e3dc9128cec7f9a41fb4f
#
_cell.length_a   1.000
_cell.length_b   1.000
_cell.length_c   1.000
_cell.angle_alpha   90.00
_cell.angle_beta   90.00
_cell.angle_gamma   90.00
#
_symmetry.space_group_name_H-M   'P 1'
#
loop_
_entity.id
_entity.type
_entity.pdbx_description
1 polymer ?
#
loop_
_entity_poly.entity_id
_entity_poly.type
_entity_poly.pdbx_seq_one_letter_code
_entity_poly.pdbx_strand_id
1 'polypeptide(L)'
;MIVFVGPTLAAPEAAQLLPADYRPPAAQGDVYRAALERPWGIAIIDGYFERVPAVWHKEVLWALEQGIHVFGASSMGALRAAELQGFGMIGVGSIFEGFRDGTLTDDDEVTVVHAAAEADYRPLSTAMVDMRATLARALHTGIVEVQVAERLVELAKRRHYADRSYPRLYEDALRAGIGREVIDRLRAWVAQHAVPLKQLDARLMLRSIAHWRIDHPEPRNASFSFEYTDTWHKLVRRIQSSRAHSDTADGHTEILAALRREPSRYAALEAAALSRKLGLMLAQQLGLNPSREALHESILRFRRERALYSAEATSAWCAAHQLTRSGLLELMEREATLQLVRESLGRELETDLIDELRASGAYAELAKNRANPLRPAEQGYAEVTRQTHNELGVET
;
A
#
# COMPACT_ATOMS: atom_id res chain seq x y z
N MET A 1 -16.97 12.49 10.60
CA MET A 1 -15.52 12.56 10.95
C MET A 1 -14.91 11.19 10.83
N ILE A 2 -13.81 11.07 10.13
CA ILE A 2 -13.04 9.81 9.97
C ILE A 2 -11.66 10.04 10.58
N VAL A 3 -11.15 9.06 11.36
CA VAL A 3 -9.86 9.15 12.05
C VAL A 3 -9.03 7.90 11.76
N PHE A 4 -7.83 8.08 11.19
CA PHE A 4 -6.87 7.01 10.98
C PHE A 4 -5.95 6.87 12.19
N VAL A 5 -5.99 5.73 12.86
CA VAL A 5 -5.26 5.48 14.11
C VAL A 5 -4.79 4.02 14.18
N GLY A 6 -3.73 3.76 14.94
CA GLY A 6 -3.17 2.42 15.12
C GLY A 6 -2.23 2.38 16.33
N PRO A 7 -0.89 2.27 16.12
CA PRO A 7 0.05 2.05 17.22
C PRO A 7 0.17 3.20 18.22
N THR A 8 -0.27 4.41 17.84
CA THR A 8 -0.15 5.59 18.72
C THR A 8 -1.19 5.60 19.83
N LEU A 9 -2.44 5.29 19.52
CA LEU A 9 -3.56 5.36 20.47
C LEU A 9 -4.61 4.31 20.10
N ALA A 10 -5.08 3.53 21.07
CA ALA A 10 -6.13 2.55 20.80
C ALA A 10 -7.45 3.23 20.40
N ALA A 11 -8.13 2.70 19.38
CA ALA A 11 -9.38 3.27 18.87
C ALA A 11 -10.48 3.41 19.93
N PRO A 12 -10.69 2.46 20.88
CA PRO A 12 -11.66 2.63 21.95
C PRO A 12 -11.34 3.80 22.89
N GLU A 13 -10.07 4.07 23.14
CA GLU A 13 -9.64 5.23 23.95
C GLU A 13 -9.83 6.55 23.19
N ALA A 14 -9.46 6.56 21.90
CA ALA A 14 -9.66 7.70 21.02
C ALA A 14 -11.15 8.08 20.90
N ALA A 15 -12.04 7.09 20.85
CA ALA A 15 -13.50 7.29 20.78
C ALA A 15 -14.09 7.97 22.03
N GLN A 16 -13.45 7.87 23.19
CA GLN A 16 -13.84 8.59 24.40
C GLN A 16 -13.54 10.09 24.31
N LEU A 17 -12.58 10.49 23.46
CA LEU A 17 -12.17 11.88 23.27
C LEU A 17 -12.94 12.57 22.15
N LEU A 18 -13.24 11.84 21.09
CA LEU A 18 -13.96 12.35 19.92
C LEU A 18 -14.82 11.24 19.29
N PRO A 19 -16.15 11.37 19.24
CA PRO A 19 -16.98 10.45 18.48
C PRO A 19 -16.70 10.56 16.98
N ALA A 20 -16.17 9.48 16.39
CA ALA A 20 -15.76 9.43 14.98
C ALA A 20 -15.76 7.98 14.45
N ASP A 21 -15.64 7.82 13.15
CA ASP A 21 -15.33 6.56 12.48
C ASP A 21 -13.82 6.33 12.53
N TYR A 22 -13.39 5.37 13.35
CA TYR A 22 -11.98 5.03 13.55
C TYR A 22 -11.55 3.92 12.60
N ARG A 23 -10.51 4.20 11.81
CA ARG A 23 -9.96 3.31 10.78
C ARG A 23 -8.51 2.94 11.07
N PRO A 24 -8.00 1.81 10.51
CA PRO A 24 -6.60 1.42 10.60
C PRO A 24 -5.64 2.53 10.19
N PRO A 25 -4.31 2.39 10.49
CA PRO A 25 -3.29 3.30 9.98
C PRO A 25 -3.44 3.52 8.49
N ALA A 26 -3.35 4.78 8.05
CA ALA A 26 -3.61 5.14 6.67
C ALA A 26 -2.49 4.66 5.71
N ALA A 27 -2.86 4.04 4.61
CA ALA A 27 -2.02 3.74 3.46
C ALA A 27 -2.42 4.59 2.25
N GLN A 28 -1.65 4.49 1.17
CA GLN A 28 -1.98 5.17 -0.09
C GLN A 28 -3.36 4.76 -0.61
N GLY A 29 -4.20 5.75 -0.85
CA GLY A 29 -5.58 5.59 -1.33
C GLY A 29 -6.63 5.67 -0.22
N ASP A 30 -6.25 5.55 1.06
CA ASP A 30 -7.22 5.52 2.15
C ASP A 30 -7.84 6.90 2.42
N VAL A 31 -7.04 7.95 2.34
CA VAL A 31 -7.55 9.33 2.48
C VAL A 31 -8.48 9.68 1.33
N TYR A 32 -8.15 9.27 0.11
CA TYR A 32 -9.04 9.44 -1.04
C TYR A 32 -10.36 8.67 -0.85
N ARG A 33 -10.31 7.39 -0.41
CA ARG A 33 -11.50 6.60 -0.11
C ARG A 33 -12.38 7.24 0.95
N ALA A 34 -11.77 7.73 2.04
CA ALA A 34 -12.47 8.44 3.11
C ALA A 34 -13.11 9.73 2.61
N ALA A 35 -12.44 10.48 1.76
CA ALA A 35 -12.95 11.74 1.21
C ALA A 35 -14.15 11.54 0.25
N LEU A 36 -14.24 10.39 -0.45
CA LEU A 36 -15.42 10.05 -1.27
C LEU A 36 -16.71 9.93 -0.45
N GLU A 37 -16.62 9.67 0.85
CA GLU A 37 -17.76 9.60 1.78
C GLU A 37 -18.23 10.99 2.25
N ARG A 38 -17.53 12.06 1.81
CA ARG A 38 -17.80 13.46 2.15
C ARG A 38 -17.97 13.73 3.64
N PRO A 39 -17.04 13.24 4.49
CA PRO A 39 -17.10 13.55 5.91
C PRO A 39 -16.85 15.05 6.13
N TRP A 40 -17.33 15.61 7.24
CA TRP A 40 -16.96 16.97 7.64
C TRP A 40 -15.43 17.13 7.78
N GLY A 41 -14.72 16.11 8.27
CA GLY A 41 -13.28 16.14 8.41
C GLY A 41 -12.63 14.76 8.43
N ILE A 42 -11.35 14.72 8.14
CA ILE A 42 -10.47 13.56 8.20
C ILE A 42 -9.31 13.90 9.13
N ALA A 43 -8.98 13.03 10.08
CA ALA A 43 -7.80 13.15 10.91
C ALA A 43 -6.84 11.98 10.66
N ILE A 44 -5.56 12.29 10.53
CA ILE A 44 -4.50 11.32 10.36
C ILE A 44 -3.62 11.38 11.61
N ILE A 45 -3.59 10.29 12.38
CA ILE A 45 -2.65 10.07 13.48
C ILE A 45 -1.55 9.15 12.97
N ASP A 46 -1.92 7.91 12.61
CA ASP A 46 -1.00 6.89 12.14
C ASP A 46 -1.17 6.59 10.66
N GLY A 47 -0.06 6.22 10.01
CA GLY A 47 0.01 5.75 8.65
C GLY A 47 1.22 4.84 8.47
N TYR A 48 1.22 4.06 7.40
CA TYR A 48 2.33 3.18 7.05
C TYR A 48 3.47 3.97 6.41
N PHE A 49 4.72 3.58 6.70
CA PHE A 49 5.93 4.22 6.17
C PHE A 49 6.62 3.38 5.09
N GLU A 50 6.96 2.12 5.34
CA GLU A 50 7.85 1.34 4.46
C GLU A 50 7.18 0.14 3.77
N ARG A 51 6.35 -0.62 4.47
CA ARG A 51 5.85 -1.91 3.99
C ARG A 51 4.77 -1.81 2.93
N VAL A 52 4.06 -0.71 2.91
CA VAL A 52 3.04 -0.35 1.92
C VAL A 52 3.23 1.11 1.53
N PRO A 53 2.81 1.53 0.32
CA PRO A 53 2.90 2.93 -0.07
C PRO A 53 2.20 3.83 0.94
N ALA A 54 2.91 4.85 1.44
CA ALA A 54 2.42 5.80 2.42
C ALA A 54 1.31 6.70 1.83
N VAL A 55 0.54 7.34 2.72
CA VAL A 55 -0.44 8.37 2.33
C VAL A 55 0.22 9.41 1.44
N TRP A 56 -0.35 9.62 0.26
CA TRP A 56 0.18 10.54 -0.72
C TRP A 56 -0.37 11.95 -0.51
N HIS A 57 0.46 12.95 -0.66
CA HIS A 57 0.10 14.37 -0.52
C HIS A 57 -1.13 14.74 -1.38
N LYS A 58 -1.21 14.21 -2.60
CA LYS A 58 -2.33 14.48 -3.49
C LYS A 58 -3.68 14.00 -2.97
N GLU A 59 -3.74 12.97 -2.15
CA GLU A 59 -5.00 12.52 -1.53
C GLU A 59 -5.49 13.54 -0.51
N VAL A 60 -4.58 14.09 0.29
CA VAL A 60 -4.88 15.15 1.25
C VAL A 60 -5.29 16.44 0.54
N LEU A 61 -4.52 16.84 -0.48
CA LEU A 61 -4.86 18.02 -1.29
C LEU A 61 -6.23 17.89 -1.95
N TRP A 62 -6.56 16.72 -2.48
CA TRP A 62 -7.87 16.48 -3.08
C TRP A 62 -8.99 16.57 -2.04
N ALA A 63 -8.80 15.99 -0.84
CA ALA A 63 -9.76 16.10 0.25
C ALA A 63 -9.98 17.56 0.67
N LEU A 64 -8.91 18.35 0.78
CA LEU A 64 -8.98 19.79 1.09
C LEU A 64 -9.73 20.58 0.02
N GLU A 65 -9.52 20.28 -1.27
CA GLU A 65 -10.24 20.89 -2.40
C GLU A 65 -11.74 20.56 -2.36
N GLN A 66 -12.10 19.34 -1.92
CA GLN A 66 -13.51 18.94 -1.76
C GLN A 66 -14.19 19.60 -0.53
N GLY A 67 -13.53 20.53 0.14
CA GLY A 67 -14.06 21.24 1.30
C GLY A 67 -13.97 20.48 2.62
N ILE A 68 -13.22 19.38 2.67
CA ILE A 68 -13.07 18.54 3.87
C ILE A 68 -11.94 19.12 4.73
N HIS A 69 -12.18 19.28 6.03
CA HIS A 69 -11.14 19.64 6.98
C HIS A 69 -10.18 18.46 7.18
N VAL A 70 -8.87 18.66 7.02
CA VAL A 70 -7.89 17.60 7.24
C VAL A 70 -6.94 17.99 8.37
N PHE A 71 -6.85 17.11 9.36
CA PHE A 71 -6.02 17.28 10.56
C PHE A 71 -4.89 16.25 10.59
N GLY A 72 -3.75 16.63 11.18
CA GLY A 72 -2.64 15.72 11.36
C GLY A 72 -1.88 15.96 12.66
N ALA A 73 -1.49 14.88 13.33
CA ALA A 73 -0.71 14.91 14.57
C ALA A 73 0.14 13.65 14.72
N SER A 74 1.05 13.69 15.66
CA SER A 74 1.73 12.54 16.25
C SER A 74 2.71 11.78 15.33
N SER A 75 2.22 11.06 14.31
CA SER A 75 3.01 10.17 13.45
C SER A 75 3.02 10.67 12.00
N MET A 76 2.62 9.81 11.06
CA MET A 76 2.44 10.19 9.65
C MET A 76 1.61 11.48 9.50
N GLY A 77 0.61 11.65 10.37
CA GLY A 77 -0.24 12.85 10.36
C GLY A 77 0.53 14.13 10.66
N ALA A 78 1.45 14.13 11.61
CA ALA A 78 2.28 15.30 11.94
C ALA A 78 3.19 15.69 10.77
N LEU A 79 3.83 14.69 10.14
CA LEU A 79 4.69 14.89 8.98
C LEU A 79 3.90 15.46 7.80
N ARG A 80 2.76 14.86 7.44
CA ARG A 80 1.91 15.36 6.35
C ARG A 80 1.34 16.74 6.64
N ALA A 81 1.03 17.06 7.90
CA ALA A 81 0.56 18.40 8.27
C ALA A 81 1.67 19.45 8.12
N ALA A 82 2.91 19.15 8.49
CA ALA A 82 4.05 20.05 8.30
C ALA A 82 4.29 20.36 6.81
N GLU A 83 4.16 19.35 5.95
CA GLU A 83 4.33 19.47 4.49
C GLU A 83 3.16 20.24 3.82
N LEU A 84 1.94 20.11 4.35
CA LEU A 84 0.72 20.58 3.69
C LEU A 84 -0.03 21.69 4.43
N GLN A 85 0.52 22.26 5.51
CA GLN A 85 -0.12 23.37 6.22
C GLN A 85 -0.33 24.60 5.31
N GLY A 86 0.58 24.88 4.39
CA GLY A 86 0.46 25.96 3.41
C GLY A 86 -0.75 25.82 2.48
N PHE A 87 -1.26 24.60 2.30
CA PHE A 87 -2.49 24.26 1.58
C PHE A 87 -3.68 24.13 2.52
N GLY A 88 -3.43 24.20 3.82
CA GLY A 88 -4.41 24.27 4.89
C GLY A 88 -4.76 22.96 5.56
N MET A 89 -3.91 21.97 5.53
CA MET A 89 -3.95 20.90 6.50
C MET A 89 -3.63 21.45 7.89
N ILE A 90 -4.38 21.03 8.89
CA ILE A 90 -4.28 21.56 10.25
C ILE A 90 -3.42 20.62 11.07
N GLY A 91 -2.21 21.09 11.42
CA GLY A 91 -1.30 20.35 12.29
C GLY A 91 -1.53 20.66 13.77
N VAL A 92 -1.39 19.67 14.63
CA VAL A 92 -1.57 19.80 16.07
C VAL A 92 -0.47 19.05 16.82
N GLY A 93 0.08 19.68 17.84
CA GLY A 93 1.03 19.09 18.77
C GLY A 93 2.49 19.41 18.48
N SER A 94 3.33 19.11 19.45
CA SER A 94 4.75 19.47 19.43
C SER A 94 5.56 18.70 18.38
N ILE A 95 5.12 17.50 18.00
CA ILE A 95 5.77 16.75 16.90
C ILE A 95 5.51 17.44 15.56
N PHE A 96 4.28 17.89 15.30
CA PHE A 96 3.97 18.71 14.13
C PHE A 96 4.81 20.00 14.12
N GLU A 97 4.86 20.72 15.25
CA GLU A 97 5.66 21.94 15.38
C GLU A 97 7.13 21.68 15.08
N GLY A 98 7.69 20.58 15.60
CA GLY A 98 9.06 20.19 15.35
C GLY A 98 9.38 19.94 13.88
N PHE A 99 8.48 19.27 13.13
CA PHE A 99 8.64 19.11 11.68
C PHE A 99 8.45 20.44 10.93
N ARG A 100 7.48 21.24 11.32
CA ARG A 100 7.23 22.56 10.72
C ARG A 100 8.44 23.49 10.86
N ASP A 101 9.06 23.52 12.02
CA ASP A 101 10.14 24.43 12.36
C ASP A 101 11.52 23.86 11.98
N GLY A 102 11.58 22.63 11.45
CA GLY A 102 12.81 21.97 11.02
C GLY A 102 13.69 21.44 12.16
N THR A 103 13.19 21.37 13.40
CA THR A 103 13.88 20.73 14.53
C THR A 103 13.79 19.20 14.47
N LEU A 104 12.78 18.68 13.77
CA LEU A 104 12.65 17.28 13.34
C LEU A 104 12.71 17.26 11.81
N THR A 105 13.60 16.43 11.25
CA THR A 105 13.82 16.35 9.79
C THR A 105 13.59 14.97 9.23
N ASP A 106 13.78 13.95 10.05
CA ASP A 106 13.74 12.54 9.60
C ASP A 106 12.42 11.89 9.99
N ASP A 107 11.84 11.11 9.11
CA ASP A 107 10.60 10.35 9.35
C ASP A 107 10.78 9.23 10.40
N ASP A 108 12.02 8.74 10.61
CA ASP A 108 12.34 7.75 11.63
C ASP A 108 12.18 8.28 13.08
N GLU A 109 11.99 9.59 13.26
CA GLU A 109 11.66 10.20 14.55
C GLU A 109 10.30 9.69 15.09
N VAL A 110 9.34 9.45 14.20
CA VAL A 110 7.97 9.04 14.54
C VAL A 110 7.65 7.60 14.17
N THR A 111 8.53 6.94 13.39
CA THR A 111 8.32 5.59 12.90
C THR A 111 8.50 4.55 14.01
N VAL A 112 7.61 3.56 14.03
CA VAL A 112 7.68 2.39 14.92
C VAL A 112 7.33 1.12 14.16
N VAL A 113 7.90 -0.01 14.58
CA VAL A 113 7.36 -1.33 14.23
C VAL A 113 6.18 -1.62 15.14
N HIS A 114 5.12 -2.15 14.60
CA HIS A 114 3.94 -2.54 15.35
C HIS A 114 3.45 -3.93 14.94
N ALA A 115 2.68 -4.56 15.81
CA ALA A 115 1.99 -5.82 15.57
C ALA A 115 0.89 -5.64 14.51
N ALA A 116 0.34 -6.73 14.00
CA ALA A 116 -0.78 -6.73 13.08
C ALA A 116 -2.09 -6.27 13.76
N ALA A 117 -3.15 -6.08 12.96
CA ALA A 117 -4.46 -5.60 13.42
C ALA A 117 -5.07 -6.48 14.52
N GLU A 118 -4.87 -7.79 14.43
CA GLU A 118 -5.35 -8.78 15.40
C GLU A 118 -4.74 -8.60 16.81
N ALA A 119 -3.64 -7.86 16.91
CA ALA A 119 -2.99 -7.48 18.17
C ALA A 119 -3.03 -5.95 18.39
N ASP A 120 -4.11 -5.29 17.92
CA ASP A 120 -4.42 -3.88 18.13
C ASP A 120 -3.26 -2.93 17.74
N TYR A 121 -2.49 -3.29 16.71
CA TYR A 121 -1.33 -2.52 16.25
C TYR A 121 -0.30 -2.20 17.36
N ARG A 122 -0.25 -2.98 18.43
CA ARG A 122 0.63 -2.72 19.57
C ARG A 122 2.07 -2.41 19.12
N PRO A 123 2.68 -1.29 19.57
CA PRO A 123 4.05 -0.94 19.19
C PRO A 123 5.05 -1.97 19.72
N LEU A 124 5.99 -2.36 18.86
CA LEU A 124 7.08 -3.32 19.15
C LEU A 124 8.42 -2.61 19.29
N SER A 125 8.52 -1.35 18.84
CA SER A 125 9.66 -0.48 19.05
C SER A 125 9.21 0.87 19.62
N THR A 126 10.16 1.70 20.06
CA THR A 126 9.89 3.00 20.68
C THR A 126 10.25 4.12 19.70
N ALA A 127 9.34 5.07 19.47
CA ALA A 127 9.59 6.24 18.63
C ALA A 127 10.70 7.11 19.20
N MET A 128 11.50 7.72 18.32
CA MET A 128 12.59 8.60 18.75
C MET A 128 12.08 9.85 19.48
N VAL A 129 10.96 10.44 19.02
CA VAL A 129 10.32 11.58 19.68
C VAL A 129 9.90 11.29 21.13
N ASP A 130 9.40 10.07 21.42
CA ASP A 130 9.04 9.65 22.76
C ASP A 130 10.30 9.51 23.65
N MET A 131 11.39 8.98 23.09
CA MET A 131 12.68 8.89 23.80
C MET A 131 13.27 10.27 24.05
N ARG A 132 13.26 11.19 23.07
CA ARG A 132 13.73 12.56 23.24
C ARG A 132 12.97 13.28 24.36
N ALA A 133 11.63 13.22 24.32
CA ALA A 133 10.79 13.85 25.34
C ALA A 133 11.04 13.27 26.73
N THR A 134 11.21 11.94 26.82
CA THR A 134 11.52 11.27 28.10
C THR A 134 12.89 11.67 28.65
N LEU A 135 13.92 11.69 27.80
CA LEU A 135 15.29 12.08 28.21
C LEU A 135 15.38 13.56 28.54
N ALA A 136 14.69 14.44 27.81
CA ALA A 136 14.58 15.84 28.15
C ALA A 136 13.90 16.05 29.53
N ARG A 137 12.85 15.31 29.82
CA ARG A 137 12.20 15.32 31.13
C ARG A 137 13.12 14.79 32.24
N ALA A 138 13.88 13.71 31.96
CA ALA A 138 14.86 13.18 32.91
C ALA A 138 15.98 14.16 33.22
N LEU A 139 16.45 14.93 32.23
CA LEU A 139 17.39 16.04 32.41
C LEU A 139 16.77 17.16 33.27
N HIS A 140 15.57 17.59 32.90
CA HIS A 140 14.89 18.70 33.63
C HIS A 140 14.63 18.34 35.11
N THR A 141 14.38 17.07 35.42
CA THR A 141 14.17 16.59 36.79
C THR A 141 15.45 16.15 37.51
N GLY A 142 16.63 16.39 36.94
CA GLY A 142 17.93 16.08 37.54
C GLY A 142 18.25 14.59 37.68
N ILE A 143 17.54 13.71 36.94
CA ILE A 143 17.81 12.25 36.92
C ILE A 143 19.11 11.94 36.19
N VAL A 144 19.38 12.69 35.12
CA VAL A 144 20.63 12.63 34.33
C VAL A 144 21.18 14.03 34.12
N GLU A 145 22.49 14.13 33.94
CA GLU A 145 23.18 15.37 33.55
C GLU A 145 23.08 15.60 32.04
N VAL A 146 23.31 16.84 31.58
CA VAL A 146 23.16 17.27 30.19
C VAL A 146 23.97 16.39 29.22
N GLN A 147 25.25 16.15 29.53
CA GLN A 147 26.15 15.35 28.69
C GLN A 147 25.68 13.89 28.55
N VAL A 148 25.12 13.35 29.65
CA VAL A 148 24.54 11.99 29.63
C VAL A 148 23.27 11.95 28.79
N ALA A 149 22.38 12.95 28.94
CA ALA A 149 21.15 13.04 28.16
C ALA A 149 21.43 13.14 26.66
N GLU A 150 22.35 14.01 26.25
CA GLU A 150 22.78 14.18 24.86
C GLU A 150 23.36 12.88 24.30
N ARG A 151 24.23 12.21 25.07
CA ARG A 151 24.82 10.94 24.65
C ARG A 151 23.79 9.83 24.51
N LEU A 152 22.79 9.76 25.37
CA LEU A 152 21.69 8.81 25.28
C LEU A 152 20.82 9.07 24.04
N VAL A 153 20.54 10.33 23.71
CA VAL A 153 19.83 10.71 22.50
C VAL A 153 20.60 10.28 21.23
N GLU A 154 21.92 10.50 21.19
CA GLU A 154 22.76 10.04 20.08
C GLU A 154 22.74 8.51 19.93
N LEU A 155 22.87 7.77 21.03
CA LEU A 155 22.85 6.32 21.01
C LEU A 155 21.49 5.80 20.52
N ALA A 156 20.38 6.40 20.98
CA ALA A 156 19.04 6.04 20.52
C ALA A 156 18.86 6.32 19.02
N LYS A 157 19.34 7.48 18.53
CA LYS A 157 19.22 7.87 17.12
C LYS A 157 20.05 7.00 16.18
N ARG A 158 21.21 6.51 16.61
CA ARG A 158 22.05 5.59 15.81
C ARG A 158 21.41 4.23 15.59
N ARG A 159 20.45 3.83 16.41
CA ARG A 159 19.71 2.58 16.21
C ARG A 159 18.65 2.75 15.14
N HIS A 160 18.55 1.77 14.26
CA HIS A 160 17.42 1.67 13.35
C HIS A 160 16.11 1.65 14.14
N TYR A 161 15.08 2.33 13.68
CA TYR A 161 13.81 2.48 14.39
C TYR A 161 13.18 1.15 14.82
N ALA A 162 13.37 0.08 14.01
CA ALA A 162 12.84 -1.25 14.32
C ALA A 162 13.45 -1.88 15.58
N ASP A 163 14.69 -1.53 15.89
CA ASP A 163 15.45 -2.05 17.03
C ASP A 163 15.48 -1.10 18.23
N ARG A 164 14.81 0.04 18.13
CA ARG A 164 14.84 1.11 19.14
C ARG A 164 13.94 0.74 20.31
N SER A 165 14.54 0.61 21.50
CA SER A 165 13.83 0.36 22.77
C SER A 165 14.67 0.81 23.95
N TYR A 166 14.04 1.12 25.10
CA TYR A 166 14.75 1.49 26.31
C TYR A 166 15.74 0.43 26.80
N PRO A 167 15.40 -0.89 26.85
CA PRO A 167 16.38 -1.91 27.24
C PRO A 167 17.65 -1.89 26.38
N ARG A 168 17.51 -1.79 25.05
CA ARG A 168 18.64 -1.70 24.14
C ARG A 168 19.44 -0.40 24.30
N LEU A 169 18.77 0.70 24.58
CA LEU A 169 19.43 1.98 24.88
C LEU A 169 20.30 1.87 26.13
N TYR A 170 19.81 1.21 27.19
CA TYR A 170 20.59 1.02 28.43
C TYR A 170 21.83 0.14 28.20
N GLU A 171 21.72 -0.90 27.39
CA GLU A 171 22.86 -1.75 27.01
C GLU A 171 23.93 -0.94 26.26
N ASP A 172 23.53 -0.13 25.30
CA ASP A 172 24.45 0.70 24.54
C ASP A 172 25.09 1.78 25.40
N ALA A 173 24.34 2.36 26.31
CA ALA A 173 24.83 3.35 27.27
C ALA A 173 25.93 2.78 28.17
N LEU A 174 25.73 1.56 28.69
CA LEU A 174 26.76 0.86 29.48
C LEU A 174 28.01 0.55 28.66
N ARG A 175 27.83 0.10 27.39
CA ARG A 175 28.96 -0.15 26.47
C ARG A 175 29.70 1.15 26.11
N ALA A 176 29.00 2.28 26.09
CA ALA A 176 29.56 3.61 25.84
C ALA A 176 30.24 4.21 27.08
N GLY A 177 30.31 3.48 28.22
CA GLY A 177 30.99 3.92 29.43
C GLY A 177 30.14 4.80 30.38
N ILE A 178 28.82 4.91 30.17
CA ILE A 178 27.95 5.59 31.13
C ILE A 178 27.82 4.70 32.38
N GLY A 179 28.01 5.30 33.54
CA GLY A 179 28.04 4.58 34.82
C GLY A 179 26.75 3.79 35.09
N ARG A 180 26.91 2.55 35.60
CA ARG A 180 25.79 1.65 35.89
C ARG A 180 24.76 2.27 36.84
N GLU A 181 25.19 2.96 37.87
CA GLU A 181 24.30 3.63 38.83
C GLU A 181 23.38 4.67 38.17
N VAL A 182 23.90 5.43 37.17
CA VAL A 182 23.13 6.40 36.41
C VAL A 182 22.07 5.67 35.58
N ILE A 183 22.44 4.58 34.91
CA ILE A 183 21.53 3.82 34.08
C ILE A 183 20.45 3.12 34.92
N ASP A 184 20.78 2.55 36.07
CA ASP A 184 19.82 1.89 36.94
C ASP A 184 18.81 2.90 37.51
N ARG A 185 19.27 4.10 37.90
CA ARG A 185 18.42 5.20 38.35
C ARG A 185 17.49 5.66 37.20
N LEU A 186 18.04 5.85 36.01
CA LEU A 186 17.26 6.24 34.83
C LEU A 186 16.22 5.16 34.48
N ARG A 187 16.59 3.88 34.49
CA ARG A 187 15.69 2.76 34.22
C ARG A 187 14.49 2.74 35.18
N ALA A 188 14.77 2.86 36.49
CA ALA A 188 13.72 2.87 37.52
C ALA A 188 12.78 4.09 37.34
N TRP A 189 13.34 5.25 36.96
CA TRP A 189 12.58 6.47 36.74
C TRP A 189 11.74 6.39 35.45
N VAL A 190 12.29 5.91 34.33
CA VAL A 190 11.60 5.79 33.05
C VAL A 190 10.38 4.87 33.14
N ALA A 191 10.46 3.80 33.95
CA ALA A 191 9.34 2.88 34.15
C ALA A 191 8.04 3.56 34.61
N GLN A 192 8.14 4.72 35.28
CA GLN A 192 7.00 5.47 35.82
C GLN A 192 6.78 6.84 35.13
N HIS A 193 7.78 7.35 34.45
CA HIS A 193 7.80 8.74 33.99
C HIS A 193 8.09 8.89 32.50
N ALA A 194 8.10 7.80 31.73
CA ALA A 194 8.22 7.87 30.28
C ALA A 194 7.17 8.81 29.69
N VAL A 195 7.58 9.62 28.70
CA VAL A 195 6.72 10.58 28.04
C VAL A 195 6.23 9.98 26.72
N PRO A 196 4.99 9.57 26.59
CA PRO A 196 4.42 9.05 25.35
C PRO A 196 3.98 10.23 24.47
N LEU A 197 4.94 10.98 23.92
CA LEU A 197 4.69 12.25 23.23
C LEU A 197 3.73 12.08 22.05
N LYS A 198 3.86 10.97 21.30
CA LYS A 198 2.94 10.63 20.21
C LYS A 198 1.49 10.53 20.72
N GLN A 199 1.26 9.84 21.84
CA GLN A 199 -0.08 9.74 22.42
C GLN A 199 -0.60 11.09 22.93
N LEU A 200 0.26 11.91 23.52
CA LEU A 200 -0.11 13.25 24.02
C LEU A 200 -0.60 14.13 22.87
N ASP A 201 0.15 14.18 21.77
CA ASP A 201 -0.22 14.96 20.59
C ASP A 201 -1.48 14.43 19.92
N ALA A 202 -1.66 13.10 19.82
CA ALA A 202 -2.88 12.51 19.30
C ALA A 202 -4.12 12.88 20.12
N ARG A 203 -4.02 12.78 21.46
CA ARG A 203 -5.10 13.17 22.36
C ARG A 203 -5.40 14.67 22.30
N LEU A 204 -4.35 15.50 22.19
CA LEU A 204 -4.50 16.94 22.02
C LEU A 204 -5.26 17.25 20.73
N MET A 205 -4.91 16.64 19.60
CA MET A 205 -5.60 16.82 18.33
C MET A 205 -7.07 16.43 18.42
N LEU A 206 -7.37 15.26 18.97
CA LEU A 206 -8.77 14.80 19.07
C LEU A 206 -9.64 15.75 19.90
N ARG A 207 -9.10 16.28 21.02
CA ARG A 207 -9.78 17.31 21.82
C ARG A 207 -9.94 18.62 21.06
N SER A 208 -8.91 19.06 20.35
CA SER A 208 -8.94 20.29 19.55
C SER A 208 -9.98 20.23 18.43
N ILE A 209 -10.13 19.07 17.78
CA ILE A 209 -11.14 18.86 16.73
C ILE A 209 -12.56 19.06 17.26
N ALA A 210 -12.86 18.59 18.48
CA ALA A 210 -14.17 18.76 19.09
C ALA A 210 -14.56 20.25 19.22
N HIS A 211 -13.62 21.09 19.61
CA HIS A 211 -13.81 22.55 19.69
C HIS A 211 -13.84 23.19 18.30
N TRP A 212 -12.86 22.84 17.45
CA TRP A 212 -12.75 23.37 16.09
C TRP A 212 -14.05 23.19 15.28
N ARG A 213 -14.70 22.05 15.41
CA ARG A 213 -15.95 21.74 14.71
C ARG A 213 -17.10 22.68 15.08
N ILE A 214 -17.12 23.21 16.30
CA ILE A 214 -18.12 24.17 16.75
C ILE A 214 -17.93 25.51 16.04
N ASP A 215 -16.68 25.96 15.92
CA ASP A 215 -16.34 27.25 15.33
C ASP A 215 -16.34 27.22 13.79
N HIS A 216 -16.17 26.01 13.20
CA HIS A 216 -16.03 25.82 11.74
C HIS A 216 -16.97 24.70 11.26
N PRO A 217 -18.29 24.86 11.36
CA PRO A 217 -19.25 23.82 10.92
C PRO A 217 -19.31 23.67 9.39
N GLU A 218 -19.00 24.75 8.66
CA GLU A 218 -19.08 24.81 7.19
C GLU A 218 -17.92 24.09 6.51
N PRO A 219 -18.13 23.60 5.26
CA PRO A 219 -17.06 23.10 4.43
C PRO A 219 -15.96 24.15 4.26
N ARG A 220 -14.73 23.69 4.19
CA ARG A 220 -13.59 24.56 3.97
C ARG A 220 -13.57 25.09 2.53
N ASN A 221 -13.13 26.34 2.33
CA ASN A 221 -12.79 26.86 1.01
C ASN A 221 -11.30 26.62 0.73
N ALA A 222 -10.99 25.87 -0.31
CA ALA A 222 -9.61 25.69 -0.76
C ALA A 222 -9.06 26.99 -1.37
N SER A 223 -7.83 27.34 -1.02
CA SER A 223 -7.11 28.50 -1.57
C SER A 223 -6.26 28.16 -2.79
N PHE A 224 -6.37 26.97 -3.32
CA PHE A 224 -5.60 26.44 -4.45
C PHE A 224 -6.49 25.62 -5.38
N SER A 225 -6.05 25.44 -6.63
CA SER A 225 -6.67 24.52 -7.59
C SER A 225 -5.92 23.19 -7.58
N PHE A 226 -6.65 22.09 -7.52
CA PHE A 226 -6.06 20.76 -7.58
C PHE A 226 -5.63 20.41 -9.00
N GLU A 227 -4.39 20.00 -9.17
CA GLU A 227 -3.84 19.60 -10.45
C GLU A 227 -4.05 18.09 -10.68
N TYR A 228 -4.84 17.75 -11.72
CA TYR A 228 -5.13 16.39 -12.14
C TYR A 228 -3.99 15.82 -12.98
N THR A 229 -3.09 15.03 -12.37
CA THR A 229 -1.97 14.38 -13.06
C THR A 229 -2.31 12.96 -13.51
N ASP A 230 -1.57 12.42 -14.48
CA ASP A 230 -1.70 11.01 -14.92
C ASP A 230 -1.55 10.03 -13.77
N THR A 231 -0.63 10.30 -12.83
CA THR A 231 -0.41 9.46 -11.64
C THR A 231 -1.63 9.49 -10.71
N TRP A 232 -2.28 10.65 -10.57
CA TRP A 232 -3.54 10.76 -9.83
C TRP A 232 -4.65 9.93 -10.48
N HIS A 233 -4.82 10.04 -11.79
CA HIS A 233 -5.81 9.24 -12.51
C HIS A 233 -5.54 7.72 -12.39
N LYS A 234 -4.28 7.29 -12.36
CA LYS A 234 -3.91 5.89 -12.09
C LYS A 234 -4.33 5.44 -10.70
N LEU A 235 -4.09 6.27 -9.67
CA LEU A 235 -4.53 5.98 -8.30
C LEU A 235 -6.05 5.84 -8.21
N VAL A 236 -6.79 6.82 -8.75
CA VAL A 236 -8.26 6.84 -8.74
C VAL A 236 -8.83 5.59 -9.43
N ARG A 237 -8.33 5.25 -10.62
CA ARG A 237 -8.75 4.05 -11.36
C ARG A 237 -8.50 2.78 -10.54
N ARG A 238 -7.32 2.64 -9.94
CA ARG A 238 -6.99 1.48 -9.08
C ARG A 238 -7.96 1.32 -7.91
N ILE A 239 -8.35 2.42 -7.27
CA ILE A 239 -9.28 2.37 -6.13
C ILE A 239 -10.71 2.06 -6.60
N GLN A 240 -11.15 2.64 -7.70
CA GLN A 240 -12.49 2.38 -8.27
C GLN A 240 -12.64 0.93 -8.72
N SER A 241 -11.62 0.35 -9.35
CA SER A 241 -11.64 -1.06 -9.73
C SER A 241 -11.62 -2.01 -8.53
N SER A 242 -10.90 -1.67 -7.47
CA SER A 242 -10.92 -2.46 -6.23
C SER A 242 -12.30 -2.46 -5.58
N ARG A 243 -13.03 -1.35 -5.63
CA ARG A 243 -14.44 -1.28 -5.16
C ARG A 243 -15.37 -2.16 -6.00
N ALA A 244 -15.26 -2.07 -7.32
CA ALA A 244 -16.06 -2.92 -8.21
C ALA A 244 -15.79 -4.42 -7.99
N HIS A 245 -14.57 -4.79 -7.58
CA HIS A 245 -14.23 -6.18 -7.25
C HIS A 245 -14.77 -6.63 -5.88
N SER A 246 -14.94 -5.74 -4.91
CA SER A 246 -15.53 -6.10 -3.61
C SER A 246 -17.02 -6.41 -3.72
N ASP A 247 -17.73 -5.69 -4.56
CA ASP A 247 -19.16 -5.92 -4.81
C ASP A 247 -19.44 -7.19 -5.62
N THR A 248 -18.42 -7.75 -6.31
CA THR A 248 -18.48 -8.99 -7.08
C THR A 248 -17.82 -10.20 -6.38
N ALA A 249 -17.32 -10.03 -5.17
CA ALA A 249 -16.55 -11.06 -4.46
C ALA A 249 -17.32 -12.37 -4.25
N ASP A 250 -18.62 -12.31 -4.00
CA ASP A 250 -19.48 -13.51 -3.84
C ASP A 250 -19.57 -14.33 -5.14
N GLY A 251 -19.78 -13.66 -6.29
CA GLY A 251 -19.82 -14.31 -7.60
C GLY A 251 -18.48 -14.96 -8.00
N HIS A 252 -17.36 -14.33 -7.67
CA HIS A 252 -16.03 -14.90 -7.96
C HIS A 252 -15.73 -16.14 -7.10
N THR A 253 -16.21 -16.19 -5.88
CA THR A 253 -16.06 -17.36 -4.98
C THR A 253 -16.71 -18.60 -5.58
N GLU A 254 -17.91 -18.47 -6.13
CA GLU A 254 -18.61 -19.57 -6.79
C GLU A 254 -17.92 -20.01 -8.08
N ILE A 255 -17.44 -19.06 -8.90
CA ILE A 255 -16.67 -19.37 -10.13
C ILE A 255 -15.39 -20.12 -9.79
N LEU A 256 -14.65 -19.69 -8.78
CA LEU A 256 -13.43 -20.39 -8.33
C LEU A 256 -13.74 -21.75 -7.73
N ALA A 257 -14.87 -21.90 -7.02
CA ALA A 257 -15.32 -23.20 -6.52
C ALA A 257 -15.69 -24.15 -7.66
N ALA A 258 -16.33 -23.65 -8.71
CA ALA A 258 -16.61 -24.43 -9.92
C ALA A 258 -15.31 -24.87 -10.62
N LEU A 259 -14.36 -23.95 -10.79
CA LEU A 259 -13.07 -24.25 -11.42
C LEU A 259 -12.28 -25.32 -10.65
N ARG A 260 -12.30 -25.30 -9.30
CA ARG A 260 -11.62 -26.32 -8.46
C ARG A 260 -12.18 -27.75 -8.68
N ARG A 261 -13.36 -27.90 -9.26
CA ARG A 261 -13.93 -29.22 -9.64
C ARG A 261 -13.29 -29.77 -10.90
N GLU A 262 -12.51 -28.98 -11.65
CA GLU A 262 -11.78 -29.34 -12.85
C GLU A 262 -10.26 -29.28 -12.57
N PRO A 263 -9.62 -30.29 -11.92
CA PRO A 263 -8.27 -30.18 -11.40
C PRO A 263 -7.19 -29.79 -12.42
N SER A 264 -7.25 -30.38 -13.62
CA SER A 264 -6.28 -30.10 -14.70
C SER A 264 -6.38 -28.64 -15.19
N ARG A 265 -7.62 -28.16 -15.36
CA ARG A 265 -7.87 -26.76 -15.77
C ARG A 265 -7.50 -25.77 -14.68
N TYR A 266 -7.80 -26.12 -13.42
CA TYR A 266 -7.40 -25.32 -12.27
C TYR A 266 -5.87 -25.16 -12.23
N ALA A 267 -5.12 -26.27 -12.29
CA ALA A 267 -3.65 -26.24 -12.24
C ALA A 267 -3.05 -25.41 -13.40
N ALA A 268 -3.57 -25.55 -14.62
CA ALA A 268 -3.09 -24.77 -15.76
C ALA A 268 -3.35 -23.27 -15.59
N LEU A 269 -4.54 -22.88 -15.13
CA LEU A 269 -4.88 -21.47 -14.89
C LEU A 269 -4.14 -20.88 -13.67
N GLU A 270 -3.91 -21.69 -12.62
CA GLU A 270 -3.11 -21.29 -11.46
C GLU A 270 -1.65 -21.01 -11.86
N ALA A 271 -1.03 -21.89 -12.64
CA ALA A 271 0.33 -21.67 -13.17
C ALA A 271 0.41 -20.40 -14.04
N ALA A 272 -0.59 -20.18 -14.90
CA ALA A 272 -0.68 -18.98 -15.71
C ALA A 272 -0.86 -17.71 -14.85
N ALA A 273 -1.70 -17.77 -13.82
CA ALA A 273 -1.92 -16.67 -12.88
C ALA A 273 -0.66 -16.34 -12.07
N LEU A 274 0.08 -17.37 -11.62
CA LEU A 274 1.36 -17.21 -10.94
C LEU A 274 2.39 -16.53 -11.85
N SER A 275 2.55 -17.01 -13.08
CA SER A 275 3.46 -16.40 -14.06
C SER A 275 3.12 -14.94 -14.35
N ARG A 276 1.82 -14.62 -14.47
CA ARG A 276 1.35 -13.23 -14.60
C ARG A 276 1.73 -12.37 -13.40
N LYS A 277 1.52 -12.90 -12.18
CA LYS A 277 1.87 -12.19 -10.94
C LYS A 277 3.37 -11.89 -10.87
N LEU A 278 4.22 -12.88 -11.14
CA LEU A 278 5.68 -12.73 -11.14
C LEU A 278 6.13 -11.74 -12.23
N GLY A 279 5.59 -11.82 -13.44
CA GLY A 279 5.89 -10.87 -14.51
C GLY A 279 5.54 -9.44 -14.16
N LEU A 280 4.38 -9.18 -13.53
CA LEU A 280 4.00 -7.84 -13.07
C LEU A 280 4.90 -7.32 -11.92
N MET A 281 5.33 -8.20 -11.02
CA MET A 281 6.29 -7.84 -9.96
C MET A 281 7.66 -7.48 -10.56
N LEU A 282 8.13 -8.25 -11.55
CA LEU A 282 9.38 -7.94 -12.26
C LEU A 282 9.29 -6.61 -13.01
N ALA A 283 8.17 -6.35 -13.70
CA ALA A 283 7.92 -5.06 -14.35
C ALA A 283 8.03 -3.89 -13.36
N GLN A 284 7.47 -4.04 -12.17
CA GLN A 284 7.54 -3.02 -11.12
C GLN A 284 8.99 -2.80 -10.67
N GLN A 285 9.78 -3.86 -10.47
CA GLN A 285 11.20 -3.76 -10.10
C GLN A 285 12.04 -3.08 -11.17
N LEU A 286 11.76 -3.37 -12.44
CA LEU A 286 12.47 -2.80 -13.58
C LEU A 286 11.94 -1.42 -14.02
N GLY A 287 10.89 -0.90 -13.38
CA GLY A 287 10.28 0.37 -13.74
C GLY A 287 9.59 0.36 -15.11
N LEU A 288 9.18 -0.81 -15.62
CA LEU A 288 8.55 -0.96 -16.93
C LEU A 288 7.10 -0.49 -16.88
N ASN A 289 6.81 0.54 -17.66
CA ASN A 289 5.45 1.07 -17.83
C ASN A 289 5.11 1.10 -19.32
N PRO A 290 3.94 0.59 -19.74
CA PRO A 290 3.55 0.62 -21.13
C PRO A 290 3.30 2.05 -21.61
N SER A 291 3.77 2.36 -22.83
CA SER A 291 3.41 3.59 -23.50
C SER A 291 1.93 3.59 -23.92
N ARG A 292 1.42 4.76 -24.32
CA ARG A 292 0.04 4.85 -24.86
C ARG A 292 -0.15 4.01 -26.11
N GLU A 293 0.88 3.94 -26.96
CA GLU A 293 0.90 3.14 -28.18
C GLU A 293 0.85 1.63 -27.85
N ALA A 294 1.69 1.17 -26.92
CA ALA A 294 1.70 -0.23 -26.47
C ALA A 294 0.36 -0.65 -25.84
N LEU A 295 -0.26 0.23 -25.06
CA LEU A 295 -1.59 0.01 -24.52
C LEU A 295 -2.64 -0.08 -25.64
N HIS A 296 -2.58 0.83 -26.63
CA HIS A 296 -3.50 0.83 -27.77
C HIS A 296 -3.37 -0.45 -28.59
N GLU A 297 -2.16 -0.89 -28.90
CA GLU A 297 -1.90 -2.16 -29.58
C GLU A 297 -2.41 -3.36 -28.80
N SER A 298 -2.25 -3.37 -27.48
CA SER A 298 -2.80 -4.42 -26.63
C SER A 298 -4.33 -4.49 -26.71
N ILE A 299 -5.02 -3.34 -26.69
CA ILE A 299 -6.48 -3.25 -26.86
C ILE A 299 -6.92 -3.76 -28.25
N LEU A 300 -6.23 -3.34 -29.32
CA LEU A 300 -6.56 -3.77 -30.68
C LEU A 300 -6.38 -5.28 -30.86
N ARG A 301 -5.28 -5.85 -30.34
CA ARG A 301 -5.01 -7.29 -30.37
C ARG A 301 -6.09 -8.04 -29.62
N PHE A 302 -6.41 -7.66 -28.39
CA PHE A 302 -7.44 -8.26 -27.58
C PHE A 302 -8.80 -8.29 -28.26
N ARG A 303 -9.21 -7.15 -28.86
CA ARG A 303 -10.48 -7.02 -29.59
C ARG A 303 -10.50 -7.90 -30.85
N ARG A 304 -9.40 -7.99 -31.57
CA ARG A 304 -9.26 -8.82 -32.78
C ARG A 304 -9.37 -10.29 -32.45
N GLU A 305 -8.64 -10.77 -31.43
CA GLU A 305 -8.65 -12.17 -31.00
C GLU A 305 -10.04 -12.67 -30.54
N ARG A 306 -10.90 -11.74 -30.10
CA ARG A 306 -12.26 -12.04 -29.60
C ARG A 306 -13.38 -11.56 -30.52
N ALA A 307 -13.05 -11.14 -31.73
CA ALA A 307 -13.98 -10.58 -32.72
C ALA A 307 -14.86 -9.42 -32.20
N LEU A 308 -14.29 -8.58 -31.31
CA LEU A 308 -14.98 -7.42 -30.71
C LEU A 308 -14.82 -6.17 -31.59
N TYR A 309 -15.48 -6.14 -32.74
CA TYR A 309 -15.26 -5.10 -33.75
C TYR A 309 -16.12 -3.84 -33.55
N SER A 310 -17.12 -3.87 -32.64
CA SER A 310 -17.94 -2.69 -32.34
C SER A 310 -17.87 -2.31 -30.84
N ALA A 311 -18.35 -1.12 -30.52
CA ALA A 311 -18.47 -0.66 -29.14
C ALA A 311 -19.50 -1.49 -28.35
N GLU A 312 -20.60 -1.87 -29.01
CA GLU A 312 -21.68 -2.68 -28.46
C GLU A 312 -21.17 -4.09 -28.14
N ALA A 313 -20.41 -4.74 -29.07
CA ALA A 313 -19.81 -6.03 -28.85
C ALA A 313 -18.82 -6.02 -27.68
N THR A 314 -18.01 -4.95 -27.58
CA THR A 314 -17.09 -4.78 -26.46
C THR A 314 -17.84 -4.60 -25.13
N SER A 315 -18.92 -3.81 -25.13
CA SER A 315 -19.76 -3.58 -23.95
C SER A 315 -20.47 -4.87 -23.49
N ALA A 316 -21.02 -5.62 -24.44
CA ALA A 316 -21.66 -6.92 -24.16
C ALA A 316 -20.65 -7.93 -23.60
N TRP A 317 -19.44 -7.98 -24.14
CA TRP A 317 -18.37 -8.83 -23.63
C TRP A 317 -17.99 -8.44 -22.19
N CYS A 318 -17.83 -7.15 -21.90
CA CYS A 318 -17.55 -6.67 -20.55
C CYS A 318 -18.66 -7.10 -19.57
N ALA A 319 -19.92 -6.93 -19.95
CA ALA A 319 -21.06 -7.32 -19.11
C ALA A 319 -21.07 -8.84 -18.82
N ALA A 320 -20.84 -9.68 -19.85
CA ALA A 320 -20.75 -11.12 -19.70
C ALA A 320 -19.61 -11.59 -18.79
N HIS A 321 -18.54 -10.79 -18.69
CA HIS A 321 -17.36 -11.08 -17.85
C HIS A 321 -17.33 -10.26 -16.56
N GLN A 322 -18.44 -9.61 -16.20
CA GLN A 322 -18.56 -8.78 -14.99
C GLN A 322 -17.45 -7.72 -14.87
N LEU A 323 -17.05 -7.15 -16.02
CA LEU A 323 -16.02 -6.12 -16.10
C LEU A 323 -16.65 -4.75 -16.39
N THR A 324 -16.17 -3.72 -15.69
CA THR A 324 -16.42 -2.34 -16.09
C THR A 324 -15.50 -1.95 -17.24
N ARG A 325 -15.80 -0.82 -17.90
CA ARG A 325 -14.90 -0.27 -18.92
C ARG A 325 -13.50 0.06 -18.37
N SER A 326 -13.43 0.56 -17.13
CA SER A 326 -12.15 0.79 -16.43
C SER A 326 -11.43 -0.52 -16.12
N GLY A 327 -12.14 -1.56 -15.67
CA GLY A 327 -11.57 -2.89 -15.42
C GLY A 327 -10.99 -3.53 -16.69
N LEU A 328 -11.64 -3.34 -17.85
CA LEU A 328 -11.07 -3.77 -19.13
C LEU A 328 -9.78 -3.02 -19.46
N LEU A 329 -9.73 -1.70 -19.27
CA LEU A 329 -8.52 -0.91 -19.51
C LEU A 329 -7.37 -1.35 -18.61
N GLU A 330 -7.62 -1.61 -17.34
CA GLU A 330 -6.60 -2.14 -16.41
C GLU A 330 -6.11 -3.52 -16.82
N LEU A 331 -7.01 -4.39 -17.27
CA LEU A 331 -6.63 -5.68 -17.81
C LEU A 331 -5.68 -5.51 -19.00
N MET A 332 -5.98 -4.60 -19.92
CA MET A 332 -5.15 -4.32 -21.09
C MET A 332 -3.81 -3.67 -20.74
N GLU A 333 -3.79 -2.80 -19.73
CA GLU A 333 -2.54 -2.22 -19.20
C GLU A 333 -1.61 -3.30 -18.64
N ARG A 334 -2.17 -4.28 -17.89
CA ARG A 334 -1.42 -5.43 -17.41
C ARG A 334 -0.92 -6.31 -18.55
N GLU A 335 -1.71 -6.56 -19.59
CA GLU A 335 -1.27 -7.31 -20.78
C GLU A 335 -0.13 -6.59 -21.51
N ALA A 336 -0.25 -5.28 -21.72
CA ALA A 336 0.81 -4.49 -22.33
C ALA A 336 2.10 -4.51 -21.49
N THR A 337 1.97 -4.42 -20.15
CA THR A 337 3.11 -4.52 -19.23
C THR A 337 3.80 -5.88 -19.32
N LEU A 338 3.03 -6.98 -19.34
CA LEU A 338 3.58 -8.32 -19.49
C LEU A 338 4.26 -8.54 -20.83
N GLN A 339 3.78 -7.89 -21.88
CA GLN A 339 4.44 -7.92 -23.19
C GLN A 339 5.83 -7.24 -23.12
N LEU A 340 5.94 -6.08 -22.46
CA LEU A 340 7.23 -5.42 -22.23
C LEU A 340 8.21 -6.31 -21.45
N VAL A 341 7.72 -7.04 -20.44
CA VAL A 341 8.56 -8.00 -19.70
C VAL A 341 9.08 -9.10 -20.62
N ARG A 342 8.22 -9.67 -21.46
CA ARG A 342 8.64 -10.70 -22.44
C ARG A 342 9.69 -10.16 -23.39
N GLU A 343 9.53 -8.95 -23.88
CA GLU A 343 10.47 -8.29 -24.77
C GLU A 343 11.81 -7.99 -24.06
N SER A 344 11.77 -7.59 -22.79
CA SER A 344 12.99 -7.30 -22.01
C SER A 344 13.79 -8.56 -21.68
N LEU A 345 13.11 -9.69 -21.48
CA LEU A 345 13.77 -10.97 -21.22
C LEU A 345 14.38 -11.60 -22.48
N GLY A 346 13.79 -11.36 -23.66
CA GLY A 346 14.31 -11.75 -24.96
C GLY A 346 14.89 -13.18 -25.01
N ARG A 347 16.23 -13.28 -25.24
CA ARG A 347 16.93 -14.57 -25.35
C ARG A 347 17.04 -15.37 -24.05
N GLU A 348 16.95 -14.71 -22.90
CA GLU A 348 16.97 -15.40 -21.60
C GLU A 348 15.74 -16.33 -21.49
N LEU A 349 14.58 -15.87 -21.92
CA LEU A 349 13.36 -16.67 -21.95
C LEU A 349 13.47 -17.88 -22.90
N GLU A 350 14.22 -17.77 -24.00
CA GLU A 350 14.46 -18.90 -24.90
C GLU A 350 15.29 -19.99 -24.20
N THR A 351 16.23 -19.63 -23.35
CA THR A 351 17.03 -20.58 -22.55
C THR A 351 16.12 -21.33 -21.57
N ASP A 352 15.27 -20.62 -20.85
CA ASP A 352 14.32 -21.21 -19.90
C ASP A 352 13.29 -22.11 -20.59
N LEU A 353 12.88 -21.77 -21.82
CA LEU A 353 12.02 -22.65 -22.63
C LEU A 353 12.68 -23.99 -22.98
N ILE A 354 13.97 -23.98 -23.26
CA ILE A 354 14.73 -25.23 -23.50
C ILE A 354 14.79 -26.07 -22.23
N ASP A 355 15.00 -25.44 -21.08
CA ASP A 355 15.03 -26.16 -19.80
C ASP A 355 13.65 -26.70 -19.42
N GLU A 356 12.58 -25.97 -19.70
CA GLU A 356 11.20 -26.46 -19.52
C GLU A 356 10.88 -27.66 -20.44
N LEU A 357 11.34 -27.61 -21.71
CA LEU A 357 11.21 -28.74 -22.62
C LEU A 357 11.94 -29.99 -22.11
N ARG A 358 13.10 -29.82 -21.46
CA ARG A 358 13.85 -30.91 -20.84
C ARG A 358 13.13 -31.46 -19.61
N ALA A 359 12.64 -30.57 -18.74
CA ALA A 359 11.92 -30.93 -17.51
C ALA A 359 10.62 -31.66 -17.80
N SER A 360 9.86 -31.23 -18.81
CA SER A 360 8.60 -31.87 -19.23
C SER A 360 8.82 -33.17 -20.03
N GLY A 361 10.06 -33.46 -20.45
CA GLY A 361 10.38 -34.62 -21.31
C GLY A 361 10.07 -34.43 -22.80
N ALA A 362 9.51 -33.28 -23.20
CA ALA A 362 9.12 -33.00 -24.59
C ALA A 362 10.35 -32.74 -25.51
N TYR A 363 11.52 -32.42 -24.93
CA TYR A 363 12.73 -32.09 -25.69
C TYR A 363 13.14 -33.21 -26.67
N ALA A 364 13.15 -34.48 -26.22
CA ALA A 364 13.56 -35.62 -27.04
C ALA A 364 12.66 -35.88 -28.24
N GLU A 365 11.38 -35.63 -28.09
CA GLU A 365 10.38 -35.77 -29.15
C GLU A 365 10.57 -34.69 -30.23
N LEU A 366 10.68 -33.43 -29.81
CA LEU A 366 10.90 -32.34 -30.73
C LEU A 366 12.28 -32.41 -31.42
N ALA A 367 13.32 -32.89 -30.73
CA ALA A 367 14.63 -33.12 -31.33
C ALA A 367 14.63 -34.20 -32.41
N LYS A 368 13.85 -35.29 -32.26
CA LYS A 368 13.65 -36.30 -33.29
C LYS A 368 12.93 -35.74 -34.51
N ASN A 369 11.90 -34.93 -34.32
CA ASN A 369 11.13 -34.31 -35.39
C ASN A 369 11.93 -33.28 -36.18
N ARG A 370 12.97 -32.68 -35.60
CA ARG A 370 13.94 -31.80 -36.31
C ARG A 370 14.67 -32.50 -37.47
N ALA A 371 14.88 -33.81 -37.36
CA ALA A 371 15.55 -34.59 -38.39
C ALA A 371 14.65 -34.90 -39.63
N ASN A 372 13.36 -34.54 -39.60
CA ASN A 372 12.41 -34.79 -40.71
C ASN A 372 11.58 -33.52 -41.01
N PRO A 373 12.07 -32.56 -41.77
CA PRO A 373 11.44 -31.23 -41.97
C PRO A 373 10.22 -31.25 -42.94
N LEU A 374 9.71 -32.41 -43.36
CA LEU A 374 8.66 -32.53 -44.36
C LEU A 374 7.38 -33.23 -43.85
N ARG A 375 6.77 -32.68 -42.79
CA ARG A 375 5.33 -32.85 -42.56
C ARG A 375 4.73 -31.48 -42.19
N PRO A 376 3.84 -30.93 -43.05
CA PRO A 376 3.04 -29.77 -42.65
C PRO A 376 2.14 -30.14 -41.48
N ALA A 377 1.89 -29.19 -40.60
CA ALA A 377 1.05 -29.31 -39.41
C ALA A 377 -0.47 -29.44 -39.71
N GLU A 378 -0.84 -30.17 -40.76
CA GLU A 378 -2.25 -30.30 -41.22
C GLU A 378 -3.01 -31.51 -40.69
N GLN A 379 -2.37 -32.42 -39.94
CA GLN A 379 -3.11 -33.61 -39.45
C GLN A 379 -3.62 -33.50 -38.01
N GLY A 380 -3.18 -32.57 -37.22
CA GLY A 380 -3.69 -32.37 -35.84
C GLY A 380 -5.06 -31.70 -35.76
N TYR A 381 -5.44 -30.91 -36.77
CA TYR A 381 -6.73 -30.21 -36.79
C TYR A 381 -7.88 -31.10 -37.32
N ALA A 382 -7.57 -32.06 -38.16
CA ALA A 382 -8.60 -32.94 -38.77
C ALA A 382 -9.11 -34.05 -37.82
N GLU A 383 -8.32 -34.44 -36.83
CA GLU A 383 -8.70 -35.52 -35.90
C GLU A 383 -9.56 -34.97 -34.74
N VAL A 384 -9.25 -33.76 -34.26
CA VAL A 384 -10.08 -33.09 -33.24
C VAL A 384 -11.45 -32.70 -33.80
N THR A 385 -11.52 -32.31 -35.09
CA THR A 385 -12.80 -31.95 -35.73
C THR A 385 -13.67 -33.20 -36.05
N ARG A 386 -13.09 -34.38 -36.26
CA ARG A 386 -13.83 -35.60 -36.45
C ARG A 386 -14.37 -36.20 -35.15
N GLN A 387 -13.67 -36.04 -34.04
CA GLN A 387 -14.18 -36.49 -32.73
C GLN A 387 -15.35 -35.64 -32.25
N THR A 388 -15.33 -34.33 -32.47
CA THR A 388 -16.42 -33.41 -32.08
C THR A 388 -17.67 -33.58 -32.97
N HIS A 389 -17.54 -34.01 -34.25
CA HIS A 389 -18.70 -34.28 -35.12
C HIS A 389 -19.40 -35.61 -34.83
N ASN A 390 -18.66 -36.60 -34.29
CA ASN A 390 -19.26 -37.89 -33.93
C ASN A 390 -19.99 -37.87 -32.58
N GLU A 391 -19.69 -36.92 -31.71
CA GLU A 391 -20.35 -36.76 -30.41
C GLU A 391 -21.62 -35.88 -30.45
N LEU A 392 -21.85 -35.14 -31.54
CA LEU A 392 -22.98 -34.19 -31.65
C LEU A 392 -24.14 -34.67 -32.53
N GLY A 393 -24.10 -35.90 -33.10
CA GLY A 393 -25.26 -36.58 -33.65
C GLY A 393 -26.08 -35.78 -34.68
N VAL A 394 -25.46 -35.02 -35.59
CA VAL A 394 -26.17 -34.32 -36.66
C VAL A 394 -25.98 -35.11 -37.95
N GLU A 395 -26.94 -35.99 -38.23
CA GLU A 395 -27.15 -36.52 -39.57
C GLU A 395 -27.70 -35.43 -40.49
N THR A 396 -27.21 -35.40 -41.70
CA THR A 396 -27.50 -34.50 -42.83
C THR A 396 -28.98 -34.30 -43.12
#